data_5ad397f2509d730df25e03209e088547
#
_entry.id   5ad397f2509d730df25e03209e088547
#
_cell.length_a   1.000
_cell.length_b   1.000
_cell.length_c   1.000
_cell.angle_alpha   90.00
_cell.angle_beta   90.00
_cell.angle_gamma   90.00
#
_symmetry.space_group_name_H-M   'P 1'
#
loop_
_entity.id
_entity.type
_entity.pdbx_description
1 polymer ?
#
loop_
_entity_poly.entity_id
_entity_poly.type
_entity_poly.pdbx_seq_one_letter_code
_entity_poly.pdbx_strand_id
1 'polypeptide(L)'
;RSSAYDHPRQVRQLEEFVAEKVDVIFLVASDEHKIGPTVERIVTHGTPIFAIDVRAKGATATITTDNVQAGRIACKGLAESLNARGNVIIINGPQVSSVIERVTGCKQALVHYPKIVVISDQLNGTASIEGGLESMAYALQAYSGIDGVFAINDPTALGAEQAIVQANANALIMSVDGSPAGRDALLQRRKGWIGTATQFPDVMSREAVKIADKWLDEHKVDSTVVLI
;
A
#
# COMPACT_ATOMS: atom_id res chain seq x y z
N ARG A 1 11.71 10.83 11.02
CA ARG A 1 12.85 9.90 10.75
C ARG A 1 12.36 8.79 9.82
N SER A 2 13.24 8.19 9.00
CA SER A 2 12.90 7.06 8.11
C SER A 2 13.66 5.80 8.52
N SER A 3 12.95 4.68 8.58
CA SER A 3 13.56 3.35 8.79
C SER A 3 13.84 2.62 7.47
N ALA A 4 13.24 3.05 6.36
CA ALA A 4 13.32 2.37 5.05
C ALA A 4 12.99 0.87 5.14
N TYR A 5 11.95 0.52 5.89
CA TYR A 5 11.50 -0.86 6.22
C TYR A 5 12.50 -1.69 7.05
N ASP A 6 13.60 -1.10 7.54
CA ASP A 6 14.52 -1.75 8.49
C ASP A 6 13.89 -1.76 9.89
N HIS A 7 13.38 -2.92 10.30
CA HIS A 7 12.73 -3.09 11.60
C HIS A 7 13.65 -2.77 12.80
N PRO A 8 14.89 -3.30 12.92
CA PRO A 8 15.78 -2.93 14.01
C PRO A 8 16.05 -1.43 14.09
N ARG A 9 16.19 -0.77 12.95
CA ARG A 9 16.36 0.68 12.88
C ARG A 9 15.12 1.40 13.41
N GLN A 10 13.92 0.94 13.04
CA GLN A 10 12.68 1.56 13.51
C GLN A 10 12.51 1.42 15.04
N VAL A 11 12.85 0.25 15.60
CA VAL A 11 12.85 0.04 17.06
C VAL A 11 13.75 1.06 17.75
N ARG A 12 15.00 1.22 17.30
CA ARG A 12 15.94 2.21 17.87
C ARG A 12 15.38 3.64 17.80
N GLN A 13 14.78 4.02 16.65
CA GLN A 13 14.17 5.34 16.47
C GLN A 13 13.01 5.59 17.44
N LEU A 14 12.20 4.59 17.73
CA LEU A 14 11.12 4.68 18.72
C LEU A 14 11.69 4.85 20.14
N GLU A 15 12.73 4.12 20.49
CA GLU A 15 13.40 4.24 21.79
C GLU A 15 14.09 5.60 21.99
N GLU A 16 14.66 6.16 20.93
CA GLU A 16 15.20 7.52 20.93
C GLU A 16 14.11 8.56 21.20
N PHE A 17 12.92 8.45 20.57
CA PHE A 17 11.80 9.35 20.85
C PHE A 17 11.32 9.26 22.30
N VAL A 18 11.27 8.06 22.88
CA VAL A 18 10.95 7.88 24.31
C VAL A 18 12.00 8.56 25.20
N ALA A 19 13.30 8.42 24.88
CA ALA A 19 14.38 9.08 25.62
C ALA A 19 14.32 10.62 25.51
N GLU A 20 13.87 11.12 24.34
CA GLU A 20 13.61 12.55 24.09
C GLU A 20 12.35 13.07 24.80
N LYS A 21 11.57 12.17 25.42
CA LYS A 21 10.31 12.48 26.16
C LYS A 21 9.28 13.21 25.29
N VAL A 22 9.11 12.73 24.06
CA VAL A 22 8.05 13.28 23.19
C VAL A 22 6.67 12.95 23.74
N ASP A 23 5.70 13.85 23.55
CA ASP A 23 4.34 13.67 24.04
C ASP A 23 3.53 12.67 23.20
N VAL A 24 3.83 12.53 21.91
CA VAL A 24 3.12 11.69 20.94
C VAL A 24 4.09 11.16 19.89
N ILE A 25 3.85 9.94 19.41
CA ILE A 25 4.57 9.36 18.27
C ILE A 25 3.59 9.04 17.14
N PHE A 26 3.87 9.53 15.93
CA PHE A 26 3.22 9.09 14.71
C PHE A 26 4.11 8.06 14.02
N LEU A 27 3.54 6.88 13.71
CA LEU A 27 4.29 5.73 13.22
C LEU A 27 3.71 5.20 11.90
N VAL A 28 4.53 5.12 10.86
CA VAL A 28 4.28 4.25 9.72
C VAL A 28 5.11 2.97 9.95
N ALA A 29 4.45 1.88 10.30
CA ALA A 29 5.14 0.67 10.74
C ALA A 29 5.87 -0.03 9.59
N SER A 30 7.11 -0.49 9.84
CA SER A 30 7.86 -1.31 8.90
C SER A 30 7.34 -2.76 8.81
N ASP A 31 6.68 -3.23 9.88
CA ASP A 31 6.04 -4.53 10.00
C ASP A 31 5.02 -4.45 11.14
N GLU A 32 3.76 -4.75 10.84
CA GLU A 32 2.64 -4.63 11.80
C GLU A 32 2.86 -5.43 13.08
N HIS A 33 3.35 -6.66 12.93
CA HIS A 33 3.45 -7.60 14.05
C HIS A 33 4.78 -7.52 14.78
N LYS A 34 5.90 -7.43 14.05
CA LYS A 34 7.23 -7.37 14.66
C LYS A 34 7.45 -6.13 15.52
N ILE A 35 6.87 -4.99 15.10
CA ILE A 35 6.96 -3.74 15.86
C ILE A 35 6.07 -3.76 17.12
N GLY A 36 5.04 -4.62 17.14
CA GLY A 36 4.03 -4.69 18.19
C GLY A 36 4.58 -4.69 19.62
N PRO A 37 5.52 -5.60 20.00
CA PRO A 37 6.06 -5.62 21.35
C PRO A 37 6.69 -4.29 21.79
N THR A 38 7.36 -3.59 20.88
CA THR A 38 7.95 -2.28 21.16
C THR A 38 6.86 -1.22 21.32
N VAL A 39 5.86 -1.22 20.44
CA VAL A 39 4.71 -0.30 20.48
C VAL A 39 3.91 -0.49 21.78
N GLU A 40 3.53 -1.73 22.11
CA GLU A 40 2.78 -2.06 23.33
C GLU A 40 3.53 -1.59 24.60
N ARG A 41 4.84 -1.83 24.65
CA ARG A 41 5.68 -1.37 25.76
C ARG A 41 5.66 0.15 25.89
N ILE A 42 5.88 0.89 24.81
CA ILE A 42 5.93 2.36 24.82
C ILE A 42 4.58 2.95 25.23
N VAL A 43 3.48 2.46 24.66
CA VAL A 43 2.13 2.92 24.98
C VAL A 43 1.79 2.64 26.44
N THR A 44 2.12 1.45 26.96
CA THR A 44 1.90 1.09 28.37
C THR A 44 2.70 1.98 29.35
N HIS A 45 3.85 2.51 28.91
CA HIS A 45 4.65 3.44 29.71
C HIS A 45 4.24 4.91 29.55
N GLY A 46 3.14 5.18 28.82
CA GLY A 46 2.47 6.47 28.81
C GLY A 46 2.72 7.34 27.57
N THR A 47 3.54 6.91 26.61
CA THR A 47 3.69 7.64 25.35
C THR A 47 2.76 7.06 24.29
N PRO A 48 1.71 7.77 23.84
CA PRO A 48 0.78 7.27 22.83
C PRO A 48 1.44 7.16 21.46
N ILE A 49 1.08 6.10 20.73
CA ILE A 49 1.52 5.89 19.35
C ILE A 49 0.30 5.83 18.45
N PHE A 50 0.25 6.72 17.46
CA PHE A 50 -0.77 6.73 16.40
C PHE A 50 -0.15 6.18 15.11
N ALA A 51 -0.61 4.99 14.71
CA ALA A 51 -0.18 4.39 13.46
C ALA A 51 -0.89 5.07 12.27
N ILE A 52 -0.12 5.39 11.22
CA ILE A 52 -0.64 6.01 10.00
C ILE A 52 -0.33 5.08 8.83
N ASP A 53 -1.30 4.87 7.93
CA ASP A 53 -1.24 4.02 6.74
C ASP A 53 -1.09 2.53 7.08
N VAL A 54 0.00 2.13 7.67
CA VAL A 54 0.28 0.74 8.08
C VAL A 54 -0.08 0.57 9.55
N ARG A 55 -0.86 -0.49 9.86
CA ARG A 55 -1.18 -0.83 11.26
C ARG A 55 0.08 -1.17 12.05
N ALA A 56 0.02 -0.87 13.33
CA ALA A 56 1.01 -1.31 14.31
C ALA A 56 0.28 -1.92 15.50
N LYS A 57 0.51 -3.20 15.77
CA LYS A 57 -0.12 -3.88 16.91
C LYS A 57 0.20 -3.14 18.20
N GLY A 58 -0.80 -2.87 19.02
CA GLY A 58 -0.65 -2.15 20.29
C GLY A 58 -0.65 -0.62 20.17
N ALA A 59 -0.78 -0.04 18.98
CA ALA A 59 -0.93 1.40 18.82
C ALA A 59 -2.22 1.91 19.48
N THR A 60 -2.18 3.15 19.95
CA THR A 60 -3.32 3.86 20.57
C THR A 60 -4.48 3.96 19.59
N ALA A 61 -4.19 4.31 18.34
CA ALA A 61 -5.13 4.23 17.22
C ALA A 61 -4.37 4.07 15.89
N THR A 62 -5.08 3.63 14.86
CA THR A 62 -4.59 3.55 13.48
C THR A 62 -5.49 4.38 12.58
N ILE A 63 -4.91 5.22 11.76
CA ILE A 63 -5.58 6.00 10.72
C ILE A 63 -5.06 5.53 9.38
N THR A 64 -5.91 4.92 8.57
CA THR A 64 -5.50 4.25 7.33
C THR A 64 -6.54 4.41 6.23
N THR A 65 -6.14 4.17 5.00
CA THR A 65 -7.06 4.03 3.86
C THR A 65 -7.87 2.73 4.00
N ASP A 66 -9.09 2.69 3.46
CA ASP A 66 -9.77 1.41 3.19
C ASP A 66 -9.06 0.69 2.04
N ASN A 67 -7.94 0.04 2.38
CA ASN A 67 -7.08 -0.64 1.40
C ASN A 67 -7.76 -1.83 0.72
N VAL A 68 -8.72 -2.48 1.40
CA VAL A 68 -9.53 -3.55 0.77
C VAL A 68 -10.40 -2.95 -0.32
N GLN A 69 -11.06 -1.82 -0.04
CA GLN A 69 -11.86 -1.12 -1.04
C GLN A 69 -11.00 -0.59 -2.19
N ALA A 70 -9.83 -0.02 -1.91
CA ALA A 70 -8.90 0.48 -2.94
C ALA A 70 -8.47 -0.64 -3.91
N GLY A 71 -8.08 -1.81 -3.37
CA GLY A 71 -7.75 -2.99 -4.19
C GLY A 71 -8.94 -3.51 -4.99
N ARG A 72 -10.14 -3.49 -4.39
CA ARG A 72 -11.38 -3.89 -5.06
C ARG A 72 -11.73 -2.96 -6.23
N ILE A 73 -11.65 -1.63 -6.02
CA ILE A 73 -11.87 -0.62 -7.07
C ILE A 73 -10.89 -0.81 -8.22
N ALA A 74 -9.60 -0.94 -7.92
CA ALA A 74 -8.56 -1.09 -8.93
C ALA A 74 -8.78 -2.36 -9.77
N CYS A 75 -8.97 -3.51 -9.14
CA CYS A 75 -9.10 -4.77 -9.88
C CYS A 75 -10.47 -4.93 -10.57
N LYS A 76 -11.53 -4.31 -10.04
CA LYS A 76 -12.79 -4.18 -10.78
C LYS A 76 -12.58 -3.38 -12.06
N GLY A 77 -11.94 -2.20 -11.98
CA GLY A 77 -11.64 -1.37 -13.15
C GLY A 77 -10.77 -2.08 -14.18
N LEU A 78 -9.76 -2.85 -13.70
CA LEU A 78 -8.92 -3.67 -14.57
C LEU A 78 -9.74 -4.73 -15.32
N ALA A 79 -10.56 -5.50 -14.61
CA ALA A 79 -11.39 -6.55 -15.20
C ALA A 79 -12.40 -6.01 -16.22
N GLU A 80 -13.06 -4.87 -15.91
CA GLU A 80 -13.98 -4.21 -16.82
C GLU A 80 -13.27 -3.71 -18.09
N SER A 81 -12.07 -3.14 -17.95
CA SER A 81 -11.25 -2.68 -19.09
C SER A 81 -10.74 -3.83 -19.96
N LEU A 82 -10.61 -5.03 -19.41
CA LEU A 82 -10.28 -6.27 -20.10
C LEU A 82 -11.53 -6.97 -20.69
N ASN A 83 -12.70 -6.33 -20.65
CA ASN A 83 -13.97 -6.94 -21.07
C ASN A 83 -14.23 -8.27 -20.32
N ALA A 84 -13.93 -8.31 -19.03
CA ALA A 84 -14.15 -9.41 -18.10
C ALA A 84 -13.46 -10.74 -18.48
N ARG A 85 -12.35 -10.69 -19.21
CA ARG A 85 -11.57 -11.87 -19.62
C ARG A 85 -10.10 -11.52 -19.81
N GLY A 86 -9.20 -12.48 -19.58
CA GLY A 86 -7.77 -12.33 -19.82
C GLY A 86 -6.91 -12.81 -18.66
N ASN A 87 -5.61 -12.78 -18.86
CA ASN A 87 -4.61 -13.17 -17.88
C ASN A 87 -4.09 -11.94 -17.14
N VAL A 88 -4.19 -11.97 -15.82
CA VAL A 88 -3.76 -10.88 -14.95
C VAL A 88 -2.62 -11.34 -14.05
N ILE A 89 -1.64 -10.48 -13.82
CA ILE A 89 -0.66 -10.62 -12.76
C ILE A 89 -0.90 -9.60 -11.67
N ILE A 90 -0.55 -9.98 -10.44
CA ILE A 90 -0.51 -9.09 -9.28
C ILE A 90 0.95 -8.90 -8.90
N ILE A 91 1.45 -7.67 -8.99
CA ILE A 91 2.76 -7.32 -8.45
C ILE A 91 2.56 -6.82 -7.04
N ASN A 92 2.96 -7.67 -6.09
CA ASN A 92 2.88 -7.49 -4.65
C ASN A 92 4.00 -6.57 -4.13
N GLY A 93 4.13 -6.46 -2.82
CA GLY A 93 5.13 -5.62 -2.16
C GLY A 93 5.50 -6.11 -0.77
N PRO A 94 6.04 -5.23 0.09
CA PRO A 94 6.33 -5.54 1.48
C PRO A 94 5.09 -6.10 2.19
N GLN A 95 5.31 -7.03 3.13
CA GLN A 95 4.22 -7.69 3.85
C GLN A 95 3.72 -6.80 5.01
N VAL A 96 3.12 -5.66 4.65
CA VAL A 96 2.48 -4.71 5.57
C VAL A 96 0.97 -4.70 5.34
N SER A 97 0.20 -4.26 6.34
CA SER A 97 -1.27 -4.34 6.31
C SER A 97 -1.89 -3.69 5.08
N SER A 98 -1.44 -2.50 4.69
CA SER A 98 -1.97 -1.79 3.52
C SER A 98 -1.79 -2.59 2.23
N VAL A 99 -0.62 -3.22 2.02
CA VAL A 99 -0.35 -4.05 0.83
C VAL A 99 -1.17 -5.32 0.83
N ILE A 100 -1.20 -6.05 1.95
CA ILE A 100 -1.96 -7.29 2.10
C ILE A 100 -3.46 -7.04 1.82
N GLU A 101 -4.00 -5.94 2.33
CA GLU A 101 -5.40 -5.57 2.14
C GLU A 101 -5.73 -5.17 0.69
N ARG A 102 -4.83 -4.43 0.00
CA ARG A 102 -4.98 -4.11 -1.43
C ARG A 102 -5.07 -5.39 -2.27
N VAL A 103 -4.16 -6.33 -2.04
CA VAL A 103 -4.17 -7.63 -2.74
C VAL A 103 -5.42 -8.44 -2.40
N THR A 104 -5.84 -8.45 -1.14
CA THR A 104 -7.07 -9.11 -0.71
C THR A 104 -8.29 -8.53 -1.42
N GLY A 105 -8.44 -7.22 -1.45
CA GLY A 105 -9.53 -6.52 -2.14
C GLY A 105 -9.53 -6.79 -3.64
N CYS A 106 -8.35 -6.78 -4.27
CA CYS A 106 -8.18 -7.14 -5.68
C CYS A 106 -8.71 -8.56 -5.96
N LYS A 107 -8.24 -9.56 -5.21
CA LYS A 107 -8.69 -10.95 -5.37
C LYS A 107 -10.20 -11.10 -5.15
N GLN A 108 -10.76 -10.42 -4.15
CA GLN A 108 -12.21 -10.42 -3.90
C GLN A 108 -13.00 -9.85 -5.09
N ALA A 109 -12.50 -8.81 -5.76
CA ALA A 109 -13.14 -8.27 -6.95
C ALA A 109 -13.08 -9.26 -8.11
N LEU A 110 -11.92 -9.86 -8.36
CA LEU A 110 -11.69 -10.75 -9.50
C LEU A 110 -12.50 -12.06 -9.43
N VAL A 111 -12.92 -12.52 -8.26
CA VAL A 111 -13.84 -13.68 -8.11
C VAL A 111 -15.13 -13.50 -8.93
N HIS A 112 -15.60 -12.27 -9.12
CA HIS A 112 -16.80 -11.98 -9.89
C HIS A 112 -16.59 -12.01 -11.42
N TYR A 113 -15.36 -12.24 -11.88
CA TYR A 113 -14.97 -12.27 -13.29
C TYR A 113 -14.33 -13.62 -13.67
N PRO A 114 -15.11 -14.71 -13.81
CA PRO A 114 -14.59 -16.08 -13.91
C PRO A 114 -13.74 -16.36 -15.16
N LYS A 115 -13.70 -15.45 -16.14
CA LYS A 115 -12.82 -15.53 -17.32
C LYS A 115 -11.54 -14.71 -17.15
N ILE A 116 -11.35 -14.02 -16.02
CA ILE A 116 -10.07 -13.44 -15.62
C ILE A 116 -9.29 -14.53 -14.88
N VAL A 117 -8.09 -14.78 -15.32
CA VAL A 117 -7.18 -15.74 -14.70
C VAL A 117 -6.02 -15.00 -14.06
N VAL A 118 -5.87 -15.11 -12.75
CA VAL A 118 -4.67 -14.61 -12.06
C VAL A 118 -3.56 -15.63 -12.25
N ILE A 119 -2.64 -15.35 -13.17
CA ILE A 119 -1.54 -16.27 -13.52
C ILE A 119 -0.34 -16.17 -12.59
N SER A 120 -0.21 -15.05 -11.85
CA SER A 120 0.78 -14.89 -10.78
C SER A 120 0.34 -13.82 -9.80
N ASP A 121 0.56 -14.09 -8.51
CA ASP A 121 0.41 -13.14 -7.38
C ASP A 121 1.61 -13.20 -6.42
N GLN A 122 2.72 -13.80 -6.88
CA GLN A 122 3.93 -14.04 -6.08
C GLN A 122 5.07 -13.06 -6.39
N LEU A 123 4.86 -12.14 -7.34
CA LEU A 123 5.86 -11.15 -7.72
C LEU A 123 5.97 -10.08 -6.63
N ASN A 124 7.18 -9.68 -6.27
CA ASN A 124 7.42 -8.68 -5.25
C ASN A 124 8.11 -7.44 -5.84
N GLY A 125 7.33 -6.40 -6.13
CA GLY A 125 7.81 -5.12 -6.65
C GLY A 125 8.43 -4.21 -5.59
N THR A 126 8.63 -4.69 -4.35
CA THR A 126 9.27 -3.95 -3.23
C THR A 126 8.67 -2.55 -2.97
N ALA A 127 7.47 -2.28 -3.46
CA ALA A 127 6.78 -0.99 -3.45
C ALA A 127 7.60 0.15 -4.14
N SER A 128 8.49 -0.19 -5.08
CA SER A 128 9.41 0.72 -5.76
C SER A 128 9.32 0.64 -7.29
N ILE A 129 9.88 1.64 -7.96
CA ILE A 129 9.98 1.64 -9.43
C ILE A 129 10.90 0.51 -9.91
N GLU A 130 12.05 0.36 -9.28
CA GLU A 130 13.05 -0.67 -9.61
C GLU A 130 12.46 -2.07 -9.45
N GLY A 131 11.82 -2.34 -8.30
CA GLY A 131 11.19 -3.65 -8.05
C GLY A 131 10.01 -3.92 -8.98
N GLY A 132 9.24 -2.91 -9.36
CA GLY A 132 8.18 -3.01 -10.36
C GLY A 132 8.71 -3.36 -11.75
N LEU A 133 9.80 -2.70 -12.15
CA LEU A 133 10.51 -2.97 -13.42
C LEU A 133 11.05 -4.41 -13.47
N GLU A 134 11.78 -4.83 -12.45
CA GLU A 134 12.34 -6.17 -12.35
C GLU A 134 11.27 -7.25 -12.34
N SER A 135 10.23 -7.08 -11.52
CA SER A 135 9.11 -8.01 -11.41
C SER A 135 8.36 -8.18 -12.73
N MET A 136 8.08 -7.07 -13.42
CA MET A 136 7.37 -7.12 -14.69
C MET A 136 8.24 -7.66 -15.83
N ALA A 137 9.53 -7.30 -15.88
CA ALA A 137 10.47 -7.86 -16.85
C ALA A 137 10.60 -9.38 -16.71
N TYR A 138 10.68 -9.88 -15.48
CA TYR A 138 10.62 -11.31 -15.20
C TYR A 138 9.30 -11.94 -15.68
N ALA A 139 8.17 -11.30 -15.33
CA ALA A 139 6.86 -11.85 -15.71
C ALA A 139 6.69 -11.97 -17.23
N LEU A 140 7.14 -10.97 -17.99
CA LEU A 140 7.07 -10.99 -19.46
C LEU A 140 7.91 -12.10 -20.09
N GLN A 141 8.96 -12.56 -19.39
CA GLN A 141 9.77 -13.71 -19.83
C GLN A 141 9.15 -15.07 -19.39
N ALA A 142 8.56 -15.10 -18.18
CA ALA A 142 8.08 -16.34 -17.58
C ALA A 142 6.65 -16.73 -18.02
N TYR A 143 5.83 -15.76 -18.38
CA TYR A 143 4.42 -15.97 -18.73
C TYR A 143 4.11 -15.40 -20.10
N SER A 144 3.34 -16.12 -20.88
CA SER A 144 2.80 -15.63 -22.15
C SER A 144 1.40 -15.04 -21.98
N GLY A 145 1.08 -14.03 -22.79
CA GLY A 145 -0.28 -13.49 -22.88
C GLY A 145 -0.74 -12.80 -21.61
N ILE A 146 0.09 -11.93 -21.02
CA ILE A 146 -0.31 -11.06 -19.92
C ILE A 146 -1.16 -9.93 -20.49
N ASP A 147 -2.44 -9.87 -20.11
CA ASP A 147 -3.39 -8.85 -20.57
C ASP A 147 -3.50 -7.69 -19.57
N GLY A 148 -3.32 -7.97 -18.28
CA GLY A 148 -3.45 -6.96 -17.23
C GLY A 148 -2.49 -7.12 -16.07
N VAL A 149 -2.20 -5.99 -15.42
CA VAL A 149 -1.33 -5.89 -14.23
C VAL A 149 -2.05 -5.10 -13.16
N PHE A 150 -2.20 -5.68 -11.98
CA PHE A 150 -2.46 -4.93 -10.77
C PHE A 150 -1.15 -4.73 -10.01
N ALA A 151 -0.71 -3.49 -9.85
CA ALA A 151 0.42 -3.12 -9.01
C ALA A 151 -0.09 -2.51 -7.71
N ILE A 152 0.49 -2.92 -6.57
CA ILE A 152 0.01 -2.51 -5.24
C ILE A 152 0.09 -1.00 -4.99
N ASN A 153 0.93 -0.30 -5.74
CA ASN A 153 1.08 1.16 -5.65
C ASN A 153 1.58 1.76 -6.98
N ASP A 154 1.51 3.08 -7.09
CA ASP A 154 1.93 3.79 -8.30
C ASP A 154 3.44 3.64 -8.61
N PRO A 155 4.39 3.69 -7.66
CA PRO A 155 5.79 3.43 -7.97
C PRO A 155 6.01 2.07 -8.64
N THR A 156 5.42 0.99 -8.10
CA THR A 156 5.51 -0.35 -8.70
C THR A 156 4.90 -0.37 -10.12
N ALA A 157 3.77 0.32 -10.31
CA ALA A 157 3.12 0.42 -11.62
C ALA A 157 3.95 1.19 -12.65
N LEU A 158 4.64 2.26 -12.24
CA LEU A 158 5.58 3.01 -13.10
C LEU A 158 6.75 2.13 -13.56
N GLY A 159 7.27 1.30 -12.68
CA GLY A 159 8.29 0.32 -13.04
C GLY A 159 7.77 -0.75 -13.99
N ALA A 160 6.58 -1.30 -13.71
CA ALA A 160 5.94 -2.28 -14.58
C ALA A 160 5.69 -1.73 -16.00
N GLU A 161 5.24 -0.48 -16.10
CA GLU A 161 5.06 0.19 -17.39
C GLU A 161 6.36 0.30 -18.18
N GLN A 162 7.47 0.65 -17.51
CA GLN A 162 8.79 0.70 -18.17
C GLN A 162 9.16 -0.65 -18.79
N ALA A 163 8.96 -1.76 -18.07
CA ALA A 163 9.22 -3.11 -18.60
C ALA A 163 8.33 -3.44 -19.80
N ILE A 164 7.03 -3.11 -19.74
CA ILE A 164 6.07 -3.30 -20.83
C ILE A 164 6.49 -2.52 -22.08
N VAL A 165 6.94 -1.28 -21.92
CA VAL A 165 7.42 -0.44 -23.03
C VAL A 165 8.71 -1.02 -23.63
N GLN A 166 9.68 -1.38 -22.79
CA GLN A 166 10.96 -1.95 -23.23
C GLN A 166 10.79 -3.27 -24.00
N ALA A 167 9.86 -4.11 -23.58
CA ALA A 167 9.54 -5.38 -24.24
C ALA A 167 8.60 -5.23 -25.45
N ASN A 168 8.15 -4.01 -25.76
CA ASN A 168 7.08 -3.74 -26.73
C ASN A 168 5.81 -4.60 -26.51
N ALA A 169 5.54 -4.95 -25.25
CA ALA A 169 4.38 -5.71 -24.85
C ALA A 169 3.12 -4.82 -24.74
N ASN A 170 1.96 -5.47 -24.60
CA ASN A 170 0.68 -4.77 -24.38
C ASN A 170 -0.02 -5.39 -23.19
N ALA A 171 -0.07 -4.66 -22.08
CA ALA A 171 -0.84 -5.03 -20.91
C ALA A 171 -1.46 -3.77 -20.30
N LEU A 172 -2.68 -3.88 -19.75
CA LEU A 172 -3.34 -2.80 -19.03
C LEU A 172 -2.83 -2.75 -17.58
N ILE A 173 -2.68 -1.55 -17.03
CA ILE A 173 -2.13 -1.34 -15.68
C ILE A 173 -3.15 -0.60 -14.82
N MET A 174 -3.45 -1.17 -13.66
CA MET A 174 -4.16 -0.49 -12.56
C MET A 174 -3.30 -0.54 -11.29
N SER A 175 -3.38 0.53 -10.51
CA SER A 175 -2.62 0.65 -9.26
C SER A 175 -3.46 1.26 -8.13
N VAL A 176 -2.78 1.55 -7.04
CA VAL A 176 -3.31 2.33 -5.91
C VAL A 176 -2.33 3.46 -5.63
N ASP A 177 -2.76 4.54 -5.10
CA ASP A 177 -2.23 5.74 -4.47
C ASP A 177 -2.86 7.02 -5.02
N GLY A 178 -3.02 7.18 -6.35
CA GLY A 178 -3.37 8.46 -6.96
C GLY A 178 -2.27 9.51 -6.76
N SER A 179 -1.02 9.08 -6.74
CA SER A 179 0.15 9.95 -6.56
C SER A 179 0.28 10.97 -7.70
N PRO A 180 1.01 12.08 -7.52
CA PRO A 180 1.28 13.01 -8.63
C PRO A 180 1.83 12.30 -9.87
N ALA A 181 2.78 11.37 -9.70
CA ALA A 181 3.37 10.65 -10.82
C ALA A 181 2.37 9.67 -11.50
N GLY A 182 1.51 8.99 -10.72
CA GLY A 182 0.45 8.16 -11.27
C GLY A 182 -0.61 8.96 -12.02
N ARG A 183 -1.01 10.12 -11.49
CA ARG A 183 -1.92 11.03 -12.18
C ARG A 183 -1.32 11.60 -13.48
N ASP A 184 -0.03 11.96 -13.44
CA ASP A 184 0.67 12.42 -14.64
C ASP A 184 0.73 11.34 -15.71
N ALA A 185 0.96 10.08 -15.34
CA ALA A 185 0.94 8.95 -16.27
C ALA A 185 -0.43 8.81 -16.98
N LEU A 186 -1.54 8.99 -16.24
CA LEU A 186 -2.89 8.99 -16.81
C LEU A 186 -3.14 10.19 -17.73
N LEU A 187 -2.76 11.39 -17.29
CA LEU A 187 -2.94 12.63 -18.08
C LEU A 187 -2.14 12.57 -19.39
N GLN A 188 -0.95 12.01 -19.36
CA GLN A 188 -0.09 11.81 -20.54
C GLN A 188 -0.51 10.61 -21.38
N ARG A 189 -1.54 9.86 -20.99
CA ARG A 189 -2.02 8.64 -21.66
C ARG A 189 -0.89 7.64 -21.91
N ARG A 190 -0.04 7.44 -20.89
CA ARG A 190 1.08 6.50 -20.99
C ARG A 190 0.57 5.08 -21.29
N LYS A 191 1.38 4.32 -22.03
CA LYS A 191 0.99 3.02 -22.59
C LYS A 191 0.50 2.05 -21.50
N GLY A 192 -0.71 1.55 -21.66
CA GLY A 192 -1.32 0.57 -20.77
C GLY A 192 -1.88 1.12 -19.46
N TRP A 193 -1.51 2.31 -19.03
CA TRP A 193 -1.97 2.88 -17.77
C TRP A 193 -3.44 3.32 -17.86
N ILE A 194 -4.34 2.66 -17.10
CA ILE A 194 -5.79 2.89 -17.19
C ILE A 194 -6.39 3.51 -15.92
N GLY A 195 -5.68 3.43 -14.78
CA GLY A 195 -6.19 4.04 -13.55
C GLY A 195 -5.30 3.79 -12.33
N THR A 196 -5.63 4.52 -11.27
CA THR A 196 -5.10 4.33 -9.92
C THR A 196 -6.20 4.62 -8.91
N ALA A 197 -6.42 3.74 -7.94
CA ALA A 197 -7.34 4.00 -6.85
C ALA A 197 -6.68 4.97 -5.86
N THR A 198 -7.31 6.13 -5.64
CA THR A 198 -6.69 7.22 -4.87
C THR A 198 -6.80 6.96 -3.36
N GLN A 199 -5.72 7.19 -2.64
CA GLN A 199 -5.68 7.39 -1.20
C GLN A 199 -5.39 8.86 -0.86
N PHE A 200 -5.65 9.24 0.42
CA PHE A 200 -5.58 10.63 0.87
C PHE A 200 -4.62 10.79 2.07
N PRO A 201 -3.28 10.68 1.88
CA PRO A 201 -2.31 10.71 2.97
C PRO A 201 -2.32 12.03 3.74
N ASP A 202 -2.67 13.12 3.09
CA ASP A 202 -2.82 14.44 3.72
C ASP A 202 -4.05 14.48 4.67
N VAL A 203 -5.15 13.81 4.32
CA VAL A 203 -6.32 13.66 5.18
C VAL A 203 -5.99 12.75 6.36
N MET A 204 -5.36 11.59 6.10
CA MET A 204 -4.92 10.68 7.17
C MET A 204 -4.03 11.40 8.19
N SER A 205 -3.07 12.18 7.71
CA SER A 205 -2.15 12.92 8.59
C SER A 205 -2.87 13.97 9.42
N ARG A 206 -3.80 14.73 8.84
CA ARG A 206 -4.60 15.73 9.58
C ARG A 206 -5.50 15.07 10.62
N GLU A 207 -6.17 13.97 10.27
CA GLU A 207 -7.01 13.25 11.22
C GLU A 207 -6.18 12.62 12.36
N ALA A 208 -5.01 12.07 12.05
CA ALA A 208 -4.10 11.55 13.06
C ALA A 208 -3.71 12.63 14.10
N VAL A 209 -3.39 13.84 13.63
CA VAL A 209 -3.06 14.98 14.52
C VAL A 209 -4.26 15.37 15.38
N LYS A 210 -5.47 15.48 14.80
CA LYS A 210 -6.69 15.84 15.57
C LYS A 210 -7.01 14.79 16.65
N ILE A 211 -6.87 13.49 16.31
CA ILE A 211 -7.11 12.40 17.25
C ILE A 211 -6.06 12.41 18.37
N ALA A 212 -4.81 12.69 18.03
CA ALA A 212 -3.74 12.81 19.01
C ALA A 212 -3.92 14.00 19.94
N ASP A 213 -4.31 15.16 19.42
CA ASP A 213 -4.62 16.37 20.19
C ASP A 213 -5.76 16.11 21.19
N LYS A 214 -6.87 15.55 20.73
CA LYS A 214 -7.97 15.13 21.60
C LYS A 214 -7.52 14.12 22.67
N TRP A 215 -6.66 13.15 22.28
CA TRP A 215 -6.14 12.16 23.23
C TRP A 215 -5.28 12.80 24.34
N LEU A 216 -4.48 13.81 24.01
CA LEU A 216 -3.68 14.53 25.02
C LEU A 216 -4.54 15.19 26.07
N ASP A 217 -5.74 15.67 25.72
CA ASP A 217 -6.67 16.31 26.65
C ASP A 217 -7.52 15.28 27.42
N GLU A 218 -8.05 14.26 26.73
CA GLU A 218 -9.09 13.37 27.27
C GLU A 218 -8.57 11.98 27.64
N HIS A 219 -7.38 11.58 27.17
CA HIS A 219 -6.80 10.24 27.26
C HIS A 219 -7.72 9.13 26.72
N LYS A 220 -8.50 9.46 25.67
CA LYS A 220 -9.47 8.55 25.03
C LYS A 220 -9.43 8.68 23.51
N VAL A 221 -9.71 7.58 22.85
CA VAL A 221 -10.00 7.56 21.42
C VAL A 221 -11.39 7.02 21.17
N ASP A 222 -12.11 7.60 20.21
CA ASP A 222 -13.46 7.16 19.84
C ASP A 222 -13.43 5.84 19.07
N SER A 223 -12.35 5.60 18.33
CA SER A 223 -12.11 4.37 17.57
C SER A 223 -10.62 4.04 17.51
N THR A 224 -10.29 2.76 17.64
CA THR A 224 -8.91 2.28 17.48
C THR A 224 -8.50 2.13 16.01
N VAL A 225 -9.45 2.17 15.08
CA VAL A 225 -9.19 2.18 13.62
C VAL A 225 -10.11 3.20 12.96
N VAL A 226 -9.51 4.15 12.23
CA VAL A 226 -10.19 5.17 11.45
C VAL A 226 -9.85 4.96 9.98
N LEU A 227 -10.86 4.74 9.15
CA LEU A 227 -10.73 4.60 7.70
C LEU A 227 -10.98 5.94 7.01
N ILE A 228 -10.11 6.27 6.05
CA ILE A 228 -10.15 7.48 5.21
C ILE A 228 -10.41 7.07 3.75
#